data_2fc80f6f98d63c45b900e2e99b94f0eb
#
_entry.id   2fc80f6f98d63c45b900e2e99b94f0eb
#
_cell.length_a   1.000
_cell.length_b   1.000
_cell.length_c   1.000
_cell.angle_alpha   90.00
_cell.angle_beta   90.00
_cell.angle_gamma   90.00
#
_symmetry.space_group_name_H-M   'P 1'
#
loop_
_entity.id
_entity.type
_entity.pdbx_description
1 polymer ?
#
loop_
_entity_poly.entity_id
_entity_poly.type
_entity_poly.pdbx_seq_one_letter_code
_entity_poly.pdbx_strand_id
1 'polypeptide(L)'
;MGLQFILGDATTDHTQTMAAMIHEKLTADSQNRLFLLVPNHIKFEAEIDLLKRLRQLQQGNSETYVQSRVQVLSFSRLAWFYLKNTPLYQQPRLDQANNTMLVAKILAERQADLTIYAGEAQHTGFVTQLADQLSELMIGRITAEDLEIGRAHV
;
A
#
# COMPACT_ATOMS: atom_id res chain seq x y z
N MET A 1 -10.73 -9.90 -19.99
CA MET A 1 -10.24 -9.84 -18.61
C MET A 1 -11.21 -10.62 -17.73
N GLY A 2 -10.74 -11.57 -16.92
CA GLY A 2 -11.55 -12.35 -15.99
C GLY A 2 -11.01 -12.20 -14.57
N LEU A 3 -11.89 -12.13 -13.58
CA LEU A 3 -11.56 -12.22 -12.16
C LEU A 3 -11.80 -13.66 -11.73
N GLN A 4 -10.83 -14.25 -11.03
CA GLN A 4 -10.93 -15.60 -10.51
C GLN A 4 -10.66 -15.59 -9.02
N PHE A 5 -11.51 -16.24 -8.24
CA PHE A 5 -11.35 -16.40 -6.79
C PHE A 5 -10.88 -17.84 -6.49
N ILE A 6 -9.92 -17.96 -5.56
CA ILE A 6 -9.53 -19.24 -4.97
C ILE A 6 -10.22 -19.32 -3.62
N LEU A 7 -11.16 -20.23 -3.47
CA LEU A 7 -11.92 -20.45 -2.25
C LEU A 7 -11.52 -21.77 -1.61
N GLY A 8 -11.44 -21.78 -0.29
CA GLY A 8 -11.14 -22.96 0.51
C GLY A 8 -11.19 -22.62 2.00
N ASP A 9 -11.10 -23.64 2.85
CA ASP A 9 -10.98 -23.44 4.28
C ASP A 9 -9.55 -23.07 4.71
N ALA A 10 -9.35 -22.79 5.99
CA ALA A 10 -8.06 -22.38 6.53
C ALA A 10 -6.96 -23.47 6.45
N THR A 11 -7.35 -24.72 6.20
CA THR A 11 -6.43 -25.87 6.08
C THR A 11 -5.96 -26.10 4.64
N THR A 12 -6.60 -25.42 3.68
CA THR A 12 -6.25 -25.54 2.25
C THR A 12 -4.97 -24.76 1.95
N ASP A 13 -4.01 -25.40 1.27
CA ASP A 13 -2.79 -24.72 0.82
C ASP A 13 -3.07 -23.88 -0.44
N HIS A 14 -3.60 -22.65 -0.21
CA HIS A 14 -3.87 -21.70 -1.26
C HIS A 14 -2.60 -21.26 -2.01
N THR A 15 -1.43 -21.25 -1.33
CA THR A 15 -0.15 -20.87 -1.94
C THR A 15 0.29 -21.90 -2.98
N GLN A 16 0.05 -23.18 -2.71
CA GLN A 16 0.32 -24.25 -3.70
C GLN A 16 -0.57 -24.09 -4.93
N THR A 17 -1.85 -23.82 -4.74
CA THR A 17 -2.79 -23.57 -5.84
C THR A 17 -2.36 -22.35 -6.67
N MET A 18 -1.98 -21.25 -6.03
CA MET A 18 -1.46 -20.07 -6.73
C MET A 18 -0.18 -20.37 -7.50
N ALA A 19 0.76 -21.11 -6.92
CA ALA A 19 2.00 -21.50 -7.59
C ALA A 19 1.73 -22.35 -8.85
N ALA A 20 0.79 -23.29 -8.78
CA ALA A 20 0.37 -24.08 -9.93
C ALA A 20 -0.25 -23.23 -11.05
N MET A 21 -1.13 -22.28 -10.70
CA MET A 21 -1.73 -21.35 -11.67
C MET A 21 -0.68 -20.43 -12.30
N ILE A 22 0.28 -19.93 -11.51
CA ILE A 22 1.39 -19.13 -12.03
C ILE A 22 2.22 -19.97 -13.01
N HIS A 23 2.55 -21.18 -12.64
CA HIS A 23 3.31 -22.10 -13.51
C HIS A 23 2.58 -22.36 -14.83
N GLU A 24 1.29 -22.66 -14.80
CA GLU A 24 0.45 -22.85 -15.98
C GLU A 24 0.48 -21.61 -16.89
N LYS A 25 0.29 -20.42 -16.33
CA LYS A 25 0.30 -19.15 -17.11
C LYS A 25 1.66 -18.84 -17.73
N LEU A 26 2.75 -19.18 -17.05
CA LEU A 26 4.11 -19.00 -17.55
C LEU A 26 4.45 -19.96 -18.69
N THR A 27 3.91 -21.19 -18.64
CA THR A 27 4.13 -22.21 -19.67
C THR A 27 3.25 -21.99 -20.89
N ALA A 28 2.02 -21.46 -20.69
CA ALA A 28 1.08 -21.19 -21.77
C ALA A 28 1.57 -20.10 -22.74
N ASP A 29 2.31 -19.09 -22.24
CA ASP A 29 2.81 -17.99 -23.06
C ASP A 29 4.17 -17.51 -22.53
N SER A 30 5.18 -17.51 -23.39
CA SER A 30 6.54 -17.08 -23.06
C SER A 30 6.68 -15.55 -22.82
N GLN A 31 5.71 -14.76 -23.21
CA GLN A 31 5.71 -13.30 -23.03
C GLN A 31 4.99 -12.83 -21.75
N ASN A 32 4.26 -13.71 -21.08
CA ASN A 32 3.54 -13.36 -19.87
C ASN A 32 4.48 -12.90 -18.75
N ARG A 33 4.16 -11.74 -18.18
CA ARG A 33 4.75 -11.23 -16.93
C ARG A 33 3.68 -11.26 -15.85
N LEU A 34 4.00 -11.86 -14.71
CA LEU A 34 3.07 -12.07 -13.61
C LEU A 34 3.53 -11.31 -12.38
N PHE A 35 2.59 -10.71 -11.69
CA PHE A 35 2.83 -10.05 -10.41
C PHE A 35 2.05 -10.79 -9.32
N LEU A 36 2.76 -11.27 -8.29
CA LEU A 36 2.15 -11.74 -7.06
C LEU A 36 2.13 -10.56 -6.07
N LEU A 37 0.93 -10.11 -5.69
CA LEU A 37 0.78 -9.03 -4.73
C LEU A 37 0.58 -9.58 -3.33
N VAL A 38 1.42 -9.15 -2.41
CA VAL A 38 1.39 -9.57 -1.00
C VAL A 38 1.57 -8.37 -0.07
N PRO A 39 1.15 -8.46 1.19
CA PRO A 39 1.48 -7.47 2.21
C PRO A 39 3.00 -7.29 2.33
N ASN A 40 3.44 -6.05 2.61
CA ASN A 40 4.86 -5.70 2.58
C ASN A 40 5.70 -6.52 3.58
N HIS A 41 5.14 -6.85 4.74
CA HIS A 41 5.86 -7.55 5.82
C HIS A 41 6.15 -9.02 5.51
N ILE A 42 5.36 -9.67 4.62
CA ILE A 42 5.57 -11.09 4.23
C ILE A 42 6.22 -11.24 2.87
N LYS A 43 6.57 -10.15 2.20
CA LYS A 43 7.07 -10.16 0.82
C LYS A 43 8.23 -11.12 0.60
N PHE A 44 9.24 -11.06 1.48
CA PHE A 44 10.45 -11.87 1.35
C PHE A 44 10.16 -13.37 1.50
N GLU A 45 9.33 -13.72 2.49
CA GLU A 45 8.92 -15.11 2.72
C GLU A 45 8.09 -15.66 1.55
N ALA A 46 7.14 -14.86 1.06
CA ALA A 46 6.32 -15.22 -0.09
C ALA A 46 7.15 -15.42 -1.37
N GLU A 47 8.19 -14.61 -1.58
CA GLU A 47 9.09 -14.74 -2.72
C GLU A 47 9.88 -16.06 -2.66
N ILE A 48 10.45 -16.38 -1.48
CA ILE A 48 11.19 -17.62 -1.28
C ILE A 48 10.26 -18.84 -1.44
N ASP A 49 9.07 -18.80 -0.82
CA ASP A 49 8.12 -19.92 -0.89
C ASP A 49 7.63 -20.15 -2.32
N LEU A 50 7.24 -19.08 -3.02
CA LEU A 50 6.85 -19.16 -4.42
C LEU A 50 7.95 -19.79 -5.29
N LEU A 51 9.19 -19.33 -5.16
CA LEU A 51 10.31 -19.84 -5.95
C LEU A 51 10.57 -21.32 -5.65
N LYS A 52 10.48 -21.75 -4.38
CA LYS A 52 10.61 -23.18 -4.02
C LYS A 52 9.52 -24.03 -4.68
N ARG A 53 8.26 -23.60 -4.64
CA ARG A 53 7.13 -24.31 -5.23
C ARG A 53 7.22 -24.35 -6.76
N LEU A 54 7.61 -23.25 -7.39
CA LEU A 54 7.81 -23.22 -8.83
C LEU A 54 8.94 -24.15 -9.28
N ARG A 55 10.03 -24.25 -8.52
CA ARG A 55 11.11 -25.23 -8.77
C ARG A 55 10.62 -26.68 -8.69
N GLN A 56 9.76 -26.99 -7.72
CA GLN A 56 9.19 -28.32 -7.59
C GLN A 56 8.25 -28.71 -8.77
N LEU A 57 7.58 -27.71 -9.34
CA LEU A 57 6.69 -27.90 -10.50
C LEU A 57 7.45 -27.98 -11.82
N GLN A 58 8.67 -27.45 -11.88
CA GLN A 58 9.54 -27.51 -13.06
C GLN A 58 10.40 -28.77 -13.05
N GLN A 59 10.06 -29.72 -13.86
CA GLN A 59 10.90 -30.89 -14.18
C GLN A 59 11.89 -30.52 -15.31
N GLY A 60 12.98 -29.76 -15.00
CA GLY A 60 13.99 -29.45 -16.01
C GLY A 60 14.70 -28.10 -15.90
N ASN A 61 15.78 -27.92 -16.66
CA ASN A 61 16.85 -26.92 -16.61
C ASN A 61 16.50 -25.43 -16.87
N SER A 62 15.30 -24.92 -16.60
CA SER A 62 14.87 -23.56 -16.96
C SER A 62 14.73 -22.60 -15.76
N GLU A 63 15.56 -22.74 -14.73
CA GLU A 63 15.44 -21.94 -13.49
C GLU A 63 15.54 -20.41 -13.71
N THR A 64 16.42 -19.98 -14.59
CA THR A 64 16.69 -18.53 -14.80
C THR A 64 15.54 -17.82 -15.50
N TYR A 65 14.76 -18.51 -16.31
CA TYR A 65 13.72 -17.90 -17.15
C TYR A 65 12.45 -17.55 -16.35
N VAL A 66 12.14 -18.30 -15.30
CA VAL A 66 10.94 -18.06 -14.47
C VAL A 66 11.14 -16.87 -13.54
N GLN A 67 12.32 -16.73 -12.94
CA GLN A 67 12.61 -15.62 -12.00
C GLN A 67 12.50 -14.24 -12.65
N SER A 68 12.78 -14.11 -13.95
CA SER A 68 12.68 -12.82 -14.64
C SER A 68 11.24 -12.42 -14.99
N ARG A 69 10.30 -13.36 -14.99
CA ARG A 69 8.92 -13.17 -15.44
C ARG A 69 7.89 -13.09 -14.33
N VAL A 70 8.24 -13.53 -13.12
CA VAL A 70 7.38 -13.42 -11.92
C VAL A 70 8.00 -12.47 -10.93
N GLN A 71 7.23 -11.48 -10.49
CA GLN A 71 7.68 -10.53 -9.48
C GLN A 71 6.73 -10.53 -8.29
N VAL A 72 7.27 -10.70 -7.08
CA VAL A 72 6.52 -10.56 -5.84
C VAL A 72 6.62 -9.12 -5.37
N LEU A 73 5.49 -8.44 -5.31
CA LEU A 73 5.42 -7.00 -5.01
C LEU A 73 4.40 -6.73 -3.90
N SER A 74 4.64 -5.67 -3.14
CA SER A 74 3.59 -5.05 -2.34
C SER A 74 2.81 -4.04 -3.20
N PHE A 75 1.61 -3.65 -2.74
CA PHE A 75 0.82 -2.62 -3.42
C PHE A 75 1.58 -1.30 -3.59
N SER A 76 2.33 -0.88 -2.56
CA SER A 76 3.17 0.32 -2.63
C SER A 76 4.26 0.20 -3.69
N ARG A 77 4.87 -0.98 -3.83
CA ARG A 77 5.91 -1.21 -4.83
C ARG A 77 5.33 -1.29 -6.24
N LEU A 78 4.15 -1.89 -6.39
CA LEU A 78 3.42 -1.91 -7.66
C LEU A 78 3.04 -0.48 -8.08
N ALA A 79 2.51 0.33 -7.16
CA ALA A 79 2.19 1.73 -7.41
C ALA A 79 3.44 2.50 -7.84
N TRP A 80 4.57 2.32 -7.14
CA TRP A 80 5.84 2.93 -7.54
C TRP A 80 6.27 2.49 -8.95
N PHE A 81 6.16 1.21 -9.28
CA PHE A 81 6.57 0.69 -10.57
C PHE A 81 5.85 1.38 -11.73
N TYR A 82 4.54 1.61 -11.60
CA TYR A 82 3.74 2.24 -12.65
C TYR A 82 3.74 3.77 -12.59
N LEU A 83 3.87 4.37 -11.42
CA LEU A 83 3.64 5.80 -11.22
C LEU A 83 4.93 6.62 -11.10
N LYS A 84 6.10 6.00 -10.93
CA LYS A 84 7.38 6.71 -10.67
C LYS A 84 7.73 7.81 -11.68
N ASN A 85 7.29 7.68 -12.92
CA ASN A 85 7.54 8.63 -14.00
C ASN A 85 6.40 9.63 -14.20
N THR A 86 5.33 9.58 -13.37
CA THR A 86 4.24 10.53 -13.47
C THR A 86 4.56 11.81 -12.69
N PRO A 87 4.08 12.99 -13.15
CA PRO A 87 4.30 14.25 -12.42
C PRO A 87 3.83 14.21 -10.98
N LEU A 88 2.72 13.52 -10.71
CA LEU A 88 2.17 13.35 -9.36
C LEU A 88 3.14 12.62 -8.42
N TYR A 89 3.84 11.62 -8.93
CA TYR A 89 4.76 10.82 -8.13
C TYR A 89 6.12 11.48 -7.92
N GLN A 90 6.48 12.45 -8.75
CA GLN A 90 7.71 13.23 -8.65
C GLN A 90 7.58 14.41 -7.67
N GLN A 91 6.37 14.74 -7.22
CA GLN A 91 6.18 15.78 -6.21
C GLN A 91 6.82 15.37 -4.87
N PRO A 92 7.41 16.33 -4.14
CA PRO A 92 7.92 16.09 -2.80
C PRO A 92 6.81 15.51 -1.90
N ARG A 93 7.13 14.44 -1.17
CA ARG A 93 6.21 13.84 -0.21
C ARG A 93 6.58 14.28 1.17
N LEU A 94 5.57 14.66 1.94
CA LEU A 94 5.73 14.86 3.37
C LEU A 94 5.77 13.48 4.04
N ASP A 95 6.82 13.21 4.80
CA ASP A 95 6.83 12.13 5.78
C ASP A 95 6.04 12.55 7.02
N GLN A 96 5.84 11.61 7.95
CA GLN A 96 5.08 11.87 9.16
C GLN A 96 5.68 13.01 10.00
N ALA A 97 7.01 13.08 10.11
CA ALA A 97 7.69 14.14 10.87
C ALA A 97 7.48 15.52 10.24
N ASN A 98 7.67 15.61 8.92
CA ASN A 98 7.45 16.86 8.18
C ASN A 98 5.97 17.29 8.21
N ASN A 99 5.03 16.34 8.16
CA ASN A 99 3.61 16.64 8.29
C ASN A 99 3.29 17.20 9.68
N THR A 100 3.80 16.60 10.74
CA THR A 100 3.64 17.10 12.12
C THR A 100 4.24 18.50 12.28
N MET A 101 5.43 18.75 11.72
CA MET A 101 6.05 20.08 11.75
C MET A 101 5.22 21.13 10.99
N LEU A 102 4.65 20.76 9.85
CA LEU A 102 3.77 21.64 9.07
C LEU A 102 2.50 22.00 9.86
N VAL A 103 1.86 21.00 10.49
CA VAL A 103 0.69 21.23 11.36
C VAL A 103 1.05 22.12 12.55
N ALA A 104 2.19 21.89 13.21
CA ALA A 104 2.66 22.76 14.29
C ALA A 104 2.82 24.22 13.84
N LYS A 105 3.42 24.43 12.67
CA LYS A 105 3.60 25.76 12.09
C LYS A 105 2.26 26.44 11.83
N ILE A 106 1.32 25.75 11.19
CA ILE A 106 -0.02 26.29 10.89
C ILE A 106 -0.76 26.63 12.17
N LEU A 107 -0.71 25.76 13.19
CA LEU A 107 -1.33 26.04 14.50
C LEU A 107 -0.73 27.26 15.17
N ALA A 108 0.59 27.45 15.13
CA ALA A 108 1.25 28.62 15.68
C ALA A 108 0.85 29.91 14.94
N GLU A 109 0.78 29.87 13.60
CA GLU A 109 0.37 31.02 12.78
C GLU A 109 -1.11 31.39 12.95
N ARG A 110 -1.96 30.37 13.23
CA ARG A 110 -3.41 30.53 13.35
C ARG A 110 -3.94 30.42 14.78
N GLN A 111 -3.09 30.54 15.78
CA GLN A 111 -3.48 30.36 17.18
C GLN A 111 -4.65 31.29 17.60
N ALA A 112 -4.68 32.51 17.08
CA ALA A 112 -5.74 33.45 17.34
C ALA A 112 -7.12 33.07 16.80
N ASP A 113 -7.15 32.20 15.76
CA ASP A 113 -8.37 31.70 15.14
C ASP A 113 -8.96 30.50 15.91
N LEU A 114 -8.19 29.91 16.83
CA LEU A 114 -8.59 28.76 17.60
C LEU A 114 -9.36 29.17 18.86
N THR A 115 -10.65 28.94 18.87
CA THR A 115 -11.51 29.33 20.01
C THR A 115 -11.41 28.37 21.20
N ILE A 116 -11.34 27.07 20.94
CA ILE A 116 -11.38 26.03 21.99
C ILE A 116 -9.99 25.49 22.30
N TYR A 117 -9.17 25.25 21.28
CA TYR A 117 -7.89 24.55 21.39
C TYR A 117 -6.66 25.49 21.37
N ALA A 118 -6.84 26.78 21.56
CA ALA A 118 -5.73 27.75 21.53
C ALA A 118 -4.63 27.44 22.54
N GLY A 119 -5.00 26.90 23.73
CA GLY A 119 -4.05 26.48 24.77
C GLY A 119 -3.31 25.22 24.43
N GLU A 120 -3.95 24.28 23.70
CA GLU A 120 -3.40 22.98 23.34
C GLU A 120 -2.50 23.02 22.09
N ALA A 121 -2.60 24.08 21.31
CA ALA A 121 -1.89 24.24 20.03
C ALA A 121 -0.36 24.14 20.13
N GLN A 122 0.21 24.36 21.32
CA GLN A 122 1.65 24.27 21.58
C GLN A 122 2.08 22.91 22.17
N HIS A 123 1.15 22.04 22.54
CA HIS A 123 1.47 20.74 23.12
C HIS A 123 1.79 19.71 22.02
N THR A 124 2.99 19.14 22.07
CA THR A 124 3.46 18.17 21.06
C THR A 124 2.50 17.00 20.88
N GLY A 125 1.90 16.48 21.96
CA GLY A 125 0.94 15.39 21.89
C GLY A 125 -0.31 15.74 21.08
N PHE A 126 -0.87 16.93 21.30
CA PHE A 126 -2.00 17.44 20.53
C PHE A 126 -1.65 17.61 19.05
N VAL A 127 -0.52 18.23 18.76
CA VAL A 127 -0.05 18.46 17.39
C VAL A 127 0.12 17.15 16.64
N THR A 128 0.74 16.13 17.26
CA THR A 128 0.94 14.83 16.64
C THR A 128 -0.38 14.13 16.35
N GLN A 129 -1.28 14.10 17.34
CA GLN A 129 -2.59 13.49 17.19
C GLN A 129 -3.43 14.18 16.10
N LEU A 130 -3.39 15.50 16.05
CA LEU A 130 -4.08 16.27 15.00
C LEU A 130 -3.50 15.98 13.61
N ALA A 131 -2.18 15.91 13.48
CA ALA A 131 -1.52 15.57 12.22
C ALA A 131 -1.90 14.16 11.72
N ASP A 132 -2.00 13.18 12.63
CA ASP A 132 -2.42 11.82 12.31
C ASP A 132 -3.90 11.81 11.86
N GLN A 133 -4.79 12.50 12.58
CA GLN A 133 -6.20 12.59 12.19
C GLN A 133 -6.41 13.30 10.86
N LEU A 134 -5.71 14.40 10.61
CA LEU A 134 -5.77 15.06 9.30
C LEU A 134 -5.30 14.13 8.18
N SER A 135 -4.28 13.34 8.42
CA SER A 135 -3.81 12.35 7.45
C SER A 135 -4.86 11.28 7.16
N GLU A 136 -5.57 10.79 8.17
CA GLU A 136 -6.67 9.84 8.01
C GLU A 136 -7.84 10.44 7.21
N LEU A 137 -8.23 11.68 7.50
CA LEU A 137 -9.26 12.39 6.74
C LEU A 137 -8.86 12.56 5.27
N MET A 138 -7.61 12.92 4.99
CA MET A 138 -7.09 13.03 3.63
C MET A 138 -7.09 11.67 2.90
N ILE A 139 -6.71 10.60 3.56
CA ILE A 139 -6.77 9.24 3.01
C ILE A 139 -8.24 8.85 2.71
N GLY A 140 -9.16 9.19 3.60
CA GLY A 140 -10.60 9.00 3.44
C GLY A 140 -11.25 9.93 2.40
N ARG A 141 -10.48 10.89 1.84
CA ARG A 141 -10.97 11.95 0.94
C ARG A 141 -12.11 12.78 1.54
N ILE A 142 -12.09 12.96 2.86
CA ILE A 142 -13.05 13.79 3.58
C ILE A 142 -12.58 15.24 3.46
N THR A 143 -13.46 16.11 2.97
CA THR A 143 -13.20 17.55 2.82
C THR A 143 -13.62 18.32 4.05
N ALA A 144 -13.21 19.60 4.15
CA ALA A 144 -13.65 20.48 5.22
C ALA A 144 -15.18 20.69 5.20
N GLU A 145 -15.78 20.74 4.00
CA GLU A 145 -17.22 20.87 3.81
C GLU A 145 -17.98 19.64 4.35
N ASP A 146 -17.42 18.43 4.16
CA ASP A 146 -18.03 17.21 4.73
C ASP A 146 -18.06 17.23 6.26
N LEU A 147 -17.06 17.88 6.90
CA LEU A 147 -17.01 18.02 8.35
C LEU A 147 -17.98 19.08 8.89
N GLU A 148 -18.28 20.13 8.11
CA GLU A 148 -19.24 21.16 8.48
C GLU A 148 -20.68 20.65 8.51
N ILE A 149 -21.05 19.72 7.62
CA ILE A 149 -22.38 19.10 7.57
C ILE A 149 -22.72 18.39 8.90
N GLY A 150 -21.72 17.84 9.61
CA GLY A 150 -21.90 17.24 10.93
C GLY A 150 -22.31 18.22 12.04
N ARG A 151 -22.13 19.53 11.87
CA ARG A 151 -22.55 20.56 12.81
C ARG A 151 -24.04 20.92 12.73
N ALA A 152 -24.70 20.62 11.64
CA ALA A 152 -26.09 20.99 11.41
C ALA A 152 -27.12 20.05 12.07
N HIS A 153 -26.69 18.98 12.75
CA HIS A 153 -27.56 17.96 13.35
C HIS A 153 -27.35 17.77 14.87
N VAL A 154 -26.81 18.79 15.58
CA VAL A 154 -26.74 18.80 17.05
C VAL A 154 -27.62 19.90 17.60
#